data_7e0d5085c4b9ccf48f83a5c7120b4d02
#
_entry.id   7e0d5085c4b9ccf48f83a5c7120b4d02
#
_cell.length_a   1.000
_cell.length_b   1.000
_cell.length_c   1.000
_cell.angle_alpha   90.00
_cell.angle_beta   90.00
_cell.angle_gamma   90.00
#
_symmetry.space_group_name_H-M   'P 1'
#
loop_
_entity.id
_entity.type
_entity.pdbx_description
1 polymer ?
#
loop_
_entity_poly.entity_id
_entity_poly.type
_entity_poly.pdbx_seq_one_letter_code
_entity_poly.pdbx_strand_id
1 'polypeptide(L)'
;MCMRDLRGKRVLVTGAGSGIGRATALAFSRQGAHMVLCDLDAASLDPVRDAIASAGGSCSTHGVDVRDEAAVQRLADSVHEEGGALDVLVNNAGMGYLGAFLDSPVDSWRRTLDTNVMGVVHGLRSFLPMMHAAGGFRRVVNVASLAGIAPAPNMSAYAASKSAVIGLSDSVSLELRLCESQVGMTVICPGIIDTAITRNTRNVAPGISGEQLARLQAFYAAKGARAEIVADAIVGAVKSGRELVLVGPFAKPLYHLRRISRTLLRKVMLIDARRMGFD
;
A
#
# COMPACT_ATOMS: atom_id res chain seq x y z
N MET A 1 -3.04 -18.70 10.71
CA MET A 1 -2.74 -19.24 9.36
C MET A 1 -1.46 -18.58 8.84
N CYS A 2 -0.45 -19.34 8.41
CA CYS A 2 0.84 -18.81 7.98
C CYS A 2 1.38 -19.56 6.75
N MET A 3 2.10 -18.83 5.89
CA MET A 3 2.75 -19.36 4.69
C MET A 3 4.27 -19.30 4.87
N ARG A 4 4.86 -20.33 5.41
CA ARG A 4 6.30 -20.32 5.79
C ARG A 4 7.24 -20.36 4.58
N ASP A 5 6.88 -21.12 3.53
CA ASP A 5 7.66 -21.24 2.28
C ASP A 5 6.98 -20.44 1.17
N LEU A 6 7.76 -19.60 0.51
CA LEU A 6 7.30 -18.75 -0.60
C LEU A 6 7.83 -19.21 -1.96
N ARG A 7 8.62 -20.29 -2.02
CA ARG A 7 9.14 -20.83 -3.28
C ARG A 7 8.00 -21.33 -4.17
N GLY A 8 8.01 -20.91 -5.42
CA GLY A 8 6.96 -21.20 -6.39
C GLY A 8 5.60 -20.57 -6.11
N LYS A 9 5.47 -19.74 -5.06
CA LYS A 9 4.23 -19.02 -4.76
C LYS A 9 4.00 -17.88 -5.74
N ARG A 10 2.77 -17.72 -6.20
CA ARG A 10 2.37 -16.66 -7.13
C ARG A 10 1.96 -15.42 -6.35
N VAL A 11 2.70 -14.33 -6.55
CA VAL A 11 2.52 -13.07 -5.79
C VAL A 11 2.27 -11.92 -6.76
N LEU A 12 1.10 -11.29 -6.67
CA LEU A 12 0.81 -10.06 -7.40
C LEU A 12 1.07 -8.85 -6.52
N VAL A 13 1.74 -7.83 -7.10
CA VAL A 13 1.98 -6.54 -6.44
C VAL A 13 1.51 -5.42 -7.37
N THR A 14 0.57 -4.59 -6.91
CA THR A 14 0.16 -3.37 -7.62
C THR A 14 1.04 -2.19 -7.23
N GLY A 15 1.31 -1.27 -8.18
CA GLY A 15 2.27 -0.19 -7.97
C GLY A 15 3.70 -0.72 -7.83
N ALA A 16 4.04 -1.76 -8.59
CA ALA A 16 5.30 -2.49 -8.47
C ALA A 16 6.51 -1.79 -9.09
N GLY A 17 6.30 -0.72 -9.87
CA GLY A 17 7.38 0.01 -10.55
C GLY A 17 8.23 0.88 -9.63
N SER A 18 7.75 1.26 -8.44
CA SER A 18 8.46 2.18 -7.57
C SER A 18 8.27 1.91 -6.07
N GLY A 19 9.06 2.58 -5.23
CA GLY A 19 8.90 2.68 -3.79
C GLY A 19 8.71 1.34 -3.09
N ILE A 20 7.66 1.26 -2.25
CA ILE A 20 7.32 0.07 -1.46
C ILE A 20 6.96 -1.11 -2.37
N GLY A 21 6.21 -0.87 -3.46
CA GLY A 21 5.82 -1.94 -4.38
C GLY A 21 7.01 -2.62 -5.04
N ARG A 22 7.96 -1.84 -5.58
CA ARG A 22 9.21 -2.35 -6.14
C ARG A 22 10.02 -3.14 -5.11
N ALA A 23 10.21 -2.56 -3.93
CA ALA A 23 10.97 -3.23 -2.86
C ALA A 23 10.29 -4.55 -2.44
N THR A 24 8.94 -4.57 -2.39
CA THR A 24 8.14 -5.75 -2.06
C THR A 24 8.28 -6.83 -3.13
N ALA A 25 8.17 -6.46 -4.42
CA ALA A 25 8.35 -7.39 -5.52
C ALA A 25 9.72 -8.08 -5.47
N LEU A 26 10.79 -7.29 -5.29
CA LEU A 26 12.14 -7.80 -5.15
C LEU A 26 12.31 -8.68 -3.91
N ALA A 27 11.67 -8.33 -2.79
CA ALA A 27 11.76 -9.11 -1.55
C ALA A 27 11.09 -10.49 -1.68
N PHE A 28 9.91 -10.57 -2.31
CA PHE A 28 9.26 -11.86 -2.59
C PHE A 28 10.04 -12.69 -3.62
N SER A 29 10.54 -12.07 -4.69
CA SER A 29 11.36 -12.76 -5.69
C SER A 29 12.59 -13.40 -5.08
N ARG A 30 13.31 -12.72 -4.16
CA ARG A 30 14.43 -13.30 -3.40
C ARG A 30 14.05 -14.50 -2.54
N GLN A 31 12.75 -14.69 -2.24
CA GLN A 31 12.24 -15.88 -1.54
C GLN A 31 11.82 -17.00 -2.51
N GLY A 32 12.07 -16.85 -3.81
CA GLY A 32 11.71 -17.81 -4.84
C GLY A 32 10.24 -17.75 -5.30
N ALA A 33 9.54 -16.69 -5.01
CA ALA A 33 8.18 -16.47 -5.52
C ALA A 33 8.19 -16.10 -7.00
N HIS A 34 7.15 -16.53 -7.73
CA HIS A 34 6.84 -16.05 -9.07
C HIS A 34 6.04 -14.73 -8.96
N MET A 35 6.55 -13.68 -9.59
CA MET A 35 5.97 -12.34 -9.45
C MET A 35 5.04 -11.98 -10.60
N VAL A 36 3.89 -11.42 -10.27
CA VAL A 36 3.00 -10.72 -11.19
C VAL A 36 3.10 -9.22 -10.86
N LEU A 37 3.76 -8.46 -11.71
CA LEU A 37 4.03 -7.05 -11.49
C LEU A 37 2.99 -6.20 -12.22
N CYS A 38 2.33 -5.32 -11.50
CA CYS A 38 1.32 -4.41 -12.03
C CYS A 38 1.64 -2.96 -11.68
N ASP A 39 1.64 -2.06 -12.66
CA ASP A 39 1.76 -0.62 -12.46
C ASP A 39 0.94 0.13 -13.53
N LEU A 40 0.58 1.38 -13.27
CA LEU A 40 -0.05 2.26 -14.25
C LEU A 40 0.90 2.53 -15.43
N ASP A 41 2.16 2.77 -15.14
CA ASP A 41 3.23 2.95 -16.13
C ASP A 41 3.97 1.62 -16.36
N ALA A 42 3.65 0.94 -17.45
CA ALA A 42 4.26 -0.33 -17.80
C ALA A 42 5.81 -0.22 -17.93
N ALA A 43 6.33 0.91 -18.42
CA ALA A 43 7.78 1.12 -18.57
C ALA A 43 8.50 1.16 -17.20
N SER A 44 7.82 1.58 -16.15
CA SER A 44 8.37 1.57 -14.79
C SER A 44 8.67 0.16 -14.27
N LEU A 45 8.07 -0.86 -14.86
CA LEU A 45 8.26 -2.28 -14.50
C LEU A 45 9.51 -2.90 -15.08
N ASP A 46 10.05 -2.36 -16.20
CA ASP A 46 11.21 -2.95 -16.89
C ASP A 46 12.45 -3.08 -15.98
N PRO A 47 12.85 -2.06 -15.21
CA PRO A 47 13.99 -2.19 -14.31
C PRO A 47 13.76 -3.22 -13.19
N VAL A 48 12.49 -3.43 -12.80
CA VAL A 48 12.14 -4.42 -11.76
C VAL A 48 12.19 -5.83 -12.33
N ARG A 49 11.62 -6.02 -13.53
CA ARG A 49 11.71 -7.28 -14.29
C ARG A 49 13.17 -7.71 -14.49
N ASP A 50 14.00 -6.79 -14.97
CA ASP A 50 15.40 -7.06 -15.29
C ASP A 50 16.19 -7.41 -14.00
N ALA A 51 15.91 -6.75 -12.89
CA ALA A 51 16.53 -7.07 -11.60
C ALA A 51 16.10 -8.45 -11.09
N ILE A 52 14.82 -8.84 -11.26
CA ILE A 52 14.31 -10.16 -10.91
C ILE A 52 14.95 -11.24 -11.78
N ALA A 53 14.99 -11.03 -13.09
CA ALA A 53 15.60 -11.96 -14.04
C ALA A 53 17.10 -12.16 -13.77
N SER A 54 17.83 -11.07 -13.52
CA SER A 54 19.29 -11.12 -13.20
C SER A 54 19.57 -11.88 -11.91
N ALA A 55 18.61 -11.94 -10.98
CA ALA A 55 18.69 -12.74 -9.76
C ALA A 55 18.19 -14.19 -9.94
N GLY A 56 17.85 -14.62 -11.16
CA GLY A 56 17.33 -15.95 -11.46
C GLY A 56 15.86 -16.17 -11.10
N GLY A 57 15.13 -15.09 -10.79
CA GLY A 57 13.70 -15.13 -10.52
C GLY A 57 12.84 -15.07 -11.79
N SER A 58 11.54 -15.22 -11.64
CA SER A 58 10.57 -15.14 -12.73
C SER A 58 9.45 -14.15 -12.43
N CYS A 59 9.02 -13.41 -13.45
CA CYS A 59 7.89 -12.49 -13.35
C CYS A 59 7.18 -12.26 -14.68
N SER A 60 5.91 -11.85 -14.60
CA SER A 60 5.17 -11.19 -15.67
C SER A 60 4.92 -9.71 -15.33
N THR A 61 4.75 -8.85 -16.34
CA THR A 61 4.54 -7.41 -16.17
C THR A 61 3.28 -6.96 -16.88
N HIS A 62 2.47 -6.12 -16.22
CA HIS A 62 1.17 -5.68 -16.71
C HIS A 62 0.97 -4.17 -16.45
N GLY A 63 0.75 -3.40 -17.52
CA GLY A 63 0.37 -1.98 -17.45
C GLY A 63 -1.13 -1.86 -17.18
N VAL A 64 -1.54 -1.54 -15.94
CA VAL A 64 -2.96 -1.50 -15.54
C VAL A 64 -3.23 -0.35 -14.60
N ASP A 65 -4.25 0.43 -14.91
CA ASP A 65 -4.81 1.41 -14.00
C ASP A 65 -5.75 0.71 -13.00
N VAL A 66 -5.36 0.71 -11.72
CA VAL A 66 -6.18 0.08 -10.67
C VAL A 66 -7.54 0.77 -10.45
N ARG A 67 -7.74 1.98 -10.99
CA ARG A 67 -9.01 2.72 -10.95
C ARG A 67 -10.03 2.15 -11.94
N ASP A 68 -9.59 1.48 -12.99
CA ASP A 68 -10.42 0.84 -14.00
C ASP A 68 -10.74 -0.60 -13.58
N GLU A 69 -11.96 -0.81 -13.08
CA GLU A 69 -12.45 -2.13 -12.63
C GLU A 69 -12.33 -3.18 -13.75
N ALA A 70 -12.70 -2.81 -14.99
CA ALA A 70 -12.66 -3.74 -16.11
C ALA A 70 -11.22 -4.12 -16.49
N ALA A 71 -10.27 -3.18 -16.39
CA ALA A 71 -8.86 -3.48 -16.61
C ALA A 71 -8.27 -4.40 -15.53
N VAL A 72 -8.65 -4.20 -14.27
CA VAL A 72 -8.24 -5.09 -13.16
C VAL A 72 -8.87 -6.48 -13.32
N GLN A 73 -10.13 -6.56 -13.78
CA GLN A 73 -10.76 -7.85 -14.04
C GLN A 73 -10.07 -8.60 -15.19
N ARG A 74 -9.76 -7.93 -16.32
CA ARG A 74 -8.97 -8.54 -17.41
C ARG A 74 -7.59 -9.02 -16.96
N LEU A 75 -6.94 -8.28 -16.08
CA LEU A 75 -5.68 -8.74 -15.46
C LEU A 75 -5.90 -10.02 -14.66
N ALA A 76 -6.98 -10.09 -13.86
CA ALA A 76 -7.28 -11.27 -13.07
C ALA A 76 -7.57 -12.49 -13.94
N ASP A 77 -8.35 -12.31 -15.01
CA ASP A 77 -8.68 -13.37 -15.94
C ASP A 77 -7.39 -13.95 -16.58
N SER A 78 -6.51 -13.10 -17.11
CA SER A 78 -5.21 -13.51 -17.67
C SER A 78 -4.35 -14.25 -16.64
N VAL A 79 -4.23 -13.70 -15.43
CA VAL A 79 -3.44 -14.31 -14.34
C VAL A 79 -4.00 -15.66 -13.94
N HIS A 80 -5.33 -15.81 -13.90
CA HIS A 80 -5.99 -17.07 -13.57
C HIS A 80 -5.84 -18.11 -14.67
N GLU A 81 -5.92 -17.72 -15.93
CA GLU A 81 -5.70 -18.60 -17.09
C GLU A 81 -4.25 -19.14 -17.13
N GLU A 82 -3.26 -18.28 -16.85
CA GLU A 82 -1.84 -18.64 -16.87
C GLU A 82 -1.44 -19.63 -15.76
N GLY A 83 -2.06 -19.57 -14.60
CA GLY A 83 -1.56 -20.37 -13.48
C GLY A 83 -2.50 -20.49 -12.28
N GLY A 84 -3.79 -20.24 -12.44
CA GLY A 84 -4.78 -20.36 -11.38
C GLY A 84 -4.72 -19.24 -10.34
N ALA A 85 -5.22 -19.51 -9.15
CA ALA A 85 -5.35 -18.52 -8.10
C ALA A 85 -4.00 -18.02 -7.58
N LEU A 86 -3.94 -16.73 -7.21
CA LEU A 86 -2.80 -16.18 -6.50
C LEU A 86 -2.64 -16.80 -5.11
N ASP A 87 -1.42 -16.94 -4.64
CA ASP A 87 -1.12 -17.24 -3.25
C ASP A 87 -1.08 -15.95 -2.40
N VAL A 88 -0.58 -14.85 -2.97
CA VAL A 88 -0.52 -13.55 -2.29
C VAL A 88 -0.95 -12.44 -3.25
N LEU A 89 -1.88 -11.60 -2.79
CA LEU A 89 -2.26 -10.34 -3.45
C LEU A 89 -1.76 -9.18 -2.58
N VAL A 90 -0.93 -8.29 -3.14
CA VAL A 90 -0.46 -7.07 -2.47
C VAL A 90 -1.06 -5.85 -3.16
N ASN A 91 -2.12 -5.30 -2.60
CA ASN A 91 -2.71 -4.03 -2.99
C ASN A 91 -1.86 -2.89 -2.41
N ASN A 92 -0.89 -2.43 -3.19
CA ASN A 92 0.06 -1.40 -2.79
C ASN A 92 -0.09 -0.12 -3.62
N ALA A 93 -0.61 -0.18 -4.85
CA ALA A 93 -0.83 1.01 -5.67
C ALA A 93 -1.54 2.11 -4.88
N GLY A 94 -1.00 3.32 -4.95
CA GLY A 94 -1.55 4.43 -4.20
C GLY A 94 -0.84 5.74 -4.50
N MET A 95 -1.54 6.83 -4.21
CA MET A 95 -1.04 8.19 -4.36
C MET A 95 -1.22 8.99 -3.08
N GLY A 96 -0.32 9.94 -2.84
CA GLY A 96 -0.47 10.98 -1.84
C GLY A 96 -1.13 12.21 -2.42
N TYR A 97 -1.75 13.02 -1.56
CA TYR A 97 -2.17 14.37 -1.88
C TYR A 97 -1.88 15.29 -0.70
N LEU A 98 -1.29 16.45 -0.97
CA LEU A 98 -0.96 17.47 0.02
C LEU A 98 -1.70 18.77 -0.31
N GLY A 99 -2.55 19.23 0.58
CA GLY A 99 -3.30 20.47 0.44
C GLY A 99 -4.27 20.68 1.60
N ALA A 100 -4.50 21.94 1.96
CA ALA A 100 -5.53 22.29 2.93
C ALA A 100 -6.91 21.83 2.44
N PHE A 101 -7.79 21.47 3.35
CA PHE A 101 -9.11 20.92 2.99
C PHE A 101 -9.91 21.88 2.09
N LEU A 102 -9.92 23.17 2.45
CA LEU A 102 -10.69 24.19 1.73
C LEU A 102 -10.11 24.51 0.34
N ASP A 103 -8.80 24.30 0.15
CA ASP A 103 -8.10 24.58 -1.11
C ASP A 103 -7.94 23.35 -2.00
N SER A 104 -8.44 22.20 -1.52
CA SER A 104 -8.31 20.91 -2.23
C SER A 104 -9.49 20.71 -3.18
N PRO A 105 -9.27 20.69 -4.52
CA PRO A 105 -10.33 20.44 -5.48
C PRO A 105 -10.98 19.07 -5.26
N VAL A 106 -12.29 18.96 -5.47
CA VAL A 106 -13.03 17.70 -5.35
C VAL A 106 -12.43 16.59 -6.25
N ASP A 107 -11.90 16.96 -7.42
CA ASP A 107 -11.28 16.00 -8.33
C ASP A 107 -9.99 15.38 -7.76
N SER A 108 -9.25 16.12 -6.93
CA SER A 108 -8.10 15.56 -6.20
C SER A 108 -8.54 14.54 -5.14
N TRP A 109 -9.69 14.78 -4.50
CA TRP A 109 -10.33 13.84 -3.61
C TRP A 109 -10.76 12.57 -4.34
N ARG A 110 -11.50 12.71 -5.46
CA ARG A 110 -11.94 11.60 -6.29
C ARG A 110 -10.75 10.74 -6.72
N ARG A 111 -9.74 11.35 -7.35
CA ARG A 111 -8.53 10.62 -7.78
C ARG A 111 -7.84 9.87 -6.64
N THR A 112 -7.75 10.49 -5.45
CA THR A 112 -7.14 9.86 -4.28
C THR A 112 -7.96 8.67 -3.79
N LEU A 113 -9.29 8.81 -3.72
CA LEU A 113 -10.18 7.72 -3.31
C LEU A 113 -10.24 6.61 -4.36
N ASP A 114 -10.33 6.96 -5.64
CA ASP A 114 -10.36 5.98 -6.74
C ASP A 114 -9.09 5.13 -6.76
N THR A 115 -7.92 5.77 -6.58
CA THR A 115 -6.66 5.03 -6.56
C THR A 115 -6.49 4.22 -5.28
N ASN A 116 -6.64 4.87 -4.12
CA ASN A 116 -6.22 4.27 -2.84
C ASN A 116 -7.27 3.33 -2.24
N VAL A 117 -8.56 3.54 -2.56
CA VAL A 117 -9.68 2.75 -2.01
C VAL A 117 -10.28 1.86 -3.09
N MET A 118 -10.78 2.45 -4.20
CA MET A 118 -11.41 1.66 -5.24
C MET A 118 -10.42 0.71 -5.91
N GLY A 119 -9.16 1.11 -6.09
CA GLY A 119 -8.11 0.19 -6.56
C GLY A 119 -7.93 -1.04 -5.66
N VAL A 120 -8.05 -0.88 -4.33
CA VAL A 120 -8.05 -2.02 -3.39
C VAL A 120 -9.33 -2.85 -3.54
N VAL A 121 -10.50 -2.20 -3.68
CA VAL A 121 -11.78 -2.87 -3.89
C VAL A 121 -11.76 -3.70 -5.18
N HIS A 122 -11.29 -3.13 -6.29
CA HIS A 122 -11.17 -3.84 -7.56
C HIS A 122 -10.24 -5.05 -7.46
N GLY A 123 -9.07 -4.87 -6.83
CA GLY A 123 -8.16 -6.00 -6.56
C GLY A 123 -8.81 -7.12 -5.74
N LEU A 124 -9.53 -6.76 -4.67
CA LEU A 124 -10.25 -7.73 -3.85
C LEU A 124 -11.35 -8.45 -4.67
N ARG A 125 -12.19 -7.71 -5.38
CA ARG A 125 -13.30 -8.27 -6.15
C ARG A 125 -12.85 -9.22 -7.25
N SER A 126 -11.74 -8.90 -7.92
CA SER A 126 -11.25 -9.69 -9.06
C SER A 126 -10.44 -10.92 -8.64
N PHE A 127 -9.67 -10.85 -7.54
CA PHE A 127 -8.77 -11.96 -7.17
C PHE A 127 -9.26 -12.79 -5.98
N LEU A 128 -9.94 -12.19 -4.99
CA LEU A 128 -10.33 -12.86 -3.76
C LEU A 128 -11.27 -14.07 -3.98
N PRO A 129 -12.26 -14.04 -4.90
CA PRO A 129 -13.13 -15.19 -5.13
C PRO A 129 -12.34 -16.44 -5.52
N MET A 130 -11.40 -16.31 -6.46
CA MET A 130 -10.57 -17.44 -6.92
C MET A 130 -9.59 -17.90 -5.83
N MET A 131 -9.03 -16.95 -5.05
CA MET A 131 -8.17 -17.28 -3.90
C MET A 131 -8.95 -18.08 -2.84
N HIS A 132 -10.22 -17.73 -2.60
CA HIS A 132 -11.09 -18.44 -1.66
C HIS A 132 -11.43 -19.84 -2.17
N ALA A 133 -11.88 -19.93 -3.42
CA ALA A 133 -12.32 -21.20 -4.05
C ALA A 133 -11.17 -22.22 -4.17
N ALA A 134 -9.95 -21.76 -4.43
CA ALA A 134 -8.79 -22.65 -4.59
C ALA A 134 -8.33 -23.29 -3.27
N GLY A 135 -8.81 -22.82 -2.12
CA GLY A 135 -8.42 -23.34 -0.82
C GLY A 135 -6.92 -23.14 -0.48
N GLY A 136 -6.48 -23.74 0.60
CA GLY A 136 -5.11 -23.59 1.10
C GLY A 136 -4.82 -22.19 1.66
N PHE A 137 -3.69 -22.05 2.36
CA PHE A 137 -3.32 -20.77 2.98
C PHE A 137 -2.92 -19.74 1.94
N ARG A 138 -3.70 -18.69 1.82
CA ARG A 138 -3.48 -17.55 0.94
C ARG A 138 -3.52 -16.25 1.73
N ARG A 139 -2.96 -15.19 1.19
CA ARG A 139 -2.89 -13.92 1.91
C ARG A 139 -3.19 -12.73 1.00
N VAL A 140 -4.07 -11.86 1.46
CA VAL A 140 -4.19 -10.49 0.93
C VAL A 140 -3.44 -9.53 1.85
N VAL A 141 -2.67 -8.63 1.25
CA VAL A 141 -1.96 -7.55 1.93
C VAL A 141 -2.43 -6.22 1.38
N ASN A 142 -3.04 -5.39 2.21
CA ASN A 142 -3.45 -4.04 1.85
C ASN A 142 -2.51 -3.01 2.49
N VAL A 143 -1.86 -2.19 1.65
CA VAL A 143 -0.93 -1.16 2.14
C VAL A 143 -1.71 0.11 2.46
N ALA A 144 -1.99 0.30 3.74
CA ALA A 144 -2.58 1.52 4.30
C ALA A 144 -1.49 2.58 4.58
N SER A 145 -1.53 3.23 5.72
CA SER A 145 -0.54 4.21 6.19
C SER A 145 -0.79 4.55 7.65
N LEU A 146 0.25 5.05 8.31
CA LEU A 146 0.10 5.74 9.60
C LEU A 146 -0.88 6.91 9.52
N ALA A 147 -0.98 7.60 8.37
CA ALA A 147 -1.96 8.67 8.15
C ALA A 147 -3.42 8.22 8.30
N GLY A 148 -3.73 6.94 8.04
CA GLY A 148 -5.05 6.36 8.32
C GLY A 148 -5.34 6.19 9.83
N ILE A 149 -4.30 6.21 10.66
CA ILE A 149 -4.38 6.06 12.12
C ILE A 149 -4.22 7.41 12.82
N ALA A 150 -3.20 8.18 12.44
CA ALA A 150 -2.82 9.47 12.99
C ALA A 150 -2.80 10.52 11.86
N PRO A 151 -3.98 11.07 11.49
CA PRO A 151 -4.08 12.02 10.38
C PRO A 151 -3.34 13.32 10.70
N ALA A 152 -2.60 13.81 9.69
CA ALA A 152 -1.92 15.11 9.76
C ALA A 152 -2.75 16.19 9.02
N PRO A 153 -2.61 17.47 9.39
CA PRO A 153 -3.14 18.58 8.59
C PRO A 153 -2.65 18.52 7.13
N ASN A 154 -3.40 19.13 6.23
CA ASN A 154 -3.11 19.20 4.80
C ASN A 154 -3.02 17.83 4.05
N MET A 155 -3.47 16.76 4.68
CA MET A 155 -3.48 15.41 4.10
C MET A 155 -4.86 14.74 4.22
N SER A 156 -5.94 15.52 4.28
CA SER A 156 -7.28 15.01 4.60
C SER A 156 -7.78 13.93 3.64
N ALA A 157 -7.65 14.12 2.32
CA ALA A 157 -8.06 13.11 1.32
C ALA A 157 -7.23 11.82 1.45
N TYR A 158 -5.91 11.96 1.62
CA TYR A 158 -5.03 10.81 1.82
C TYR A 158 -5.35 10.08 3.12
N ALA A 159 -5.48 10.80 4.23
CA ALA A 159 -5.81 10.20 5.53
C ALA A 159 -7.16 9.47 5.51
N ALA A 160 -8.19 10.08 4.90
CA ALA A 160 -9.49 9.46 4.72
C ALA A 160 -9.38 8.16 3.90
N SER A 161 -8.65 8.18 2.77
CA SER A 161 -8.46 7.00 1.93
C SER A 161 -7.76 5.86 2.68
N LYS A 162 -6.72 6.16 3.46
CA LYS A 162 -5.97 5.14 4.20
C LYS A 162 -6.72 4.63 5.43
N SER A 163 -7.58 5.47 6.05
CA SER A 163 -8.54 5.00 7.07
C SER A 163 -9.58 4.06 6.48
N ALA A 164 -10.09 4.36 5.27
CA ALA A 164 -11.04 3.51 4.58
C ALA A 164 -10.44 2.12 4.25
N VAL A 165 -9.18 2.05 3.82
CA VAL A 165 -8.48 0.78 3.57
C VAL A 165 -8.37 -0.06 4.84
N ILE A 166 -8.11 0.55 6.00
CA ILE A 166 -8.07 -0.17 7.28
C ILE A 166 -9.45 -0.77 7.59
N GLY A 167 -10.50 0.07 7.58
CA GLY A 167 -11.86 -0.39 7.89
C GLY A 167 -12.41 -1.44 6.92
N LEU A 168 -12.14 -1.25 5.60
CA LEU A 168 -12.47 -2.24 4.58
C LEU A 168 -11.79 -3.59 4.87
N SER A 169 -10.50 -3.55 5.17
CA SER A 169 -9.73 -4.77 5.43
C SER A 169 -10.21 -5.52 6.67
N ASP A 170 -10.53 -4.77 7.75
CA ASP A 170 -11.06 -5.35 8.98
C ASP A 170 -12.42 -6.03 8.72
N SER A 171 -13.33 -5.36 7.99
CA SER A 171 -14.65 -5.92 7.65
C SER A 171 -14.54 -7.18 6.80
N VAL A 172 -13.79 -7.13 5.70
CA VAL A 172 -13.61 -8.30 4.81
C VAL A 172 -12.89 -9.45 5.54
N SER A 173 -11.96 -9.15 6.46
CA SER A 173 -11.33 -10.19 7.30
C SER A 173 -12.33 -10.92 8.17
N LEU A 174 -13.34 -10.22 8.71
CA LEU A 174 -14.42 -10.86 9.50
C LEU A 174 -15.33 -11.71 8.61
N GLU A 175 -15.69 -11.22 7.43
CA GLU A 175 -16.48 -11.97 6.45
C GLU A 175 -15.78 -13.28 6.03
N LEU A 176 -14.48 -13.22 5.75
CA LEU A 176 -13.68 -14.40 5.42
C LEU A 176 -13.65 -15.42 6.57
N ARG A 177 -13.63 -14.98 7.81
CA ARG A 177 -13.70 -15.88 8.97
C ARG A 177 -15.08 -16.51 9.13
N LEU A 178 -16.16 -15.76 8.87
CA LEU A 178 -17.54 -16.28 8.92
C LEU A 178 -17.77 -17.39 7.90
N CYS A 179 -17.15 -17.31 6.72
CA CYS A 179 -17.23 -18.38 5.71
C CYS A 179 -16.06 -19.39 5.80
N GLU A 180 -15.35 -19.45 6.90
CA GLU A 180 -14.24 -20.37 7.18
C GLU A 180 -13.15 -20.39 6.11
N SER A 181 -12.94 -19.25 5.44
CA SER A 181 -11.94 -19.10 4.40
C SER A 181 -10.52 -19.27 4.95
N GLN A 182 -9.68 -19.93 4.17
CA GLN A 182 -8.25 -20.02 4.46
C GLN A 182 -7.46 -18.82 3.93
N VAL A 183 -8.12 -17.84 3.33
CA VAL A 183 -7.50 -16.58 2.93
C VAL A 183 -7.42 -15.64 4.14
N GLY A 184 -6.21 -15.28 4.54
CA GLY A 184 -6.00 -14.29 5.59
C GLY A 184 -5.81 -12.88 5.02
N MET A 185 -6.12 -11.86 5.84
CA MET A 185 -5.92 -10.46 5.50
C MET A 185 -4.82 -9.83 6.36
N THR A 186 -4.03 -8.96 5.76
CA THR A 186 -2.99 -8.18 6.45
C THR A 186 -3.11 -6.72 6.05
N VAL A 187 -3.14 -5.82 7.02
CA VAL A 187 -3.03 -4.38 6.82
C VAL A 187 -1.63 -3.94 7.21
N ILE A 188 -0.94 -3.30 6.30
CA ILE A 188 0.37 -2.68 6.56
C ILE A 188 0.16 -1.19 6.75
N CYS A 189 0.62 -0.64 7.87
CA CYS A 189 0.57 0.79 8.18
C CYS A 189 2.01 1.33 8.27
N PRO A 190 2.63 1.72 7.14
CA PRO A 190 3.92 2.37 7.15
C PRO A 190 3.85 3.73 7.85
N GLY A 191 4.89 4.05 8.63
CA GLY A 191 5.14 5.39 9.15
C GLY A 191 5.76 6.30 8.10
N ILE A 192 6.80 7.04 8.48
CA ILE A 192 7.53 7.91 7.56
C ILE A 192 8.48 7.06 6.71
N ILE A 193 8.19 6.94 5.42
CA ILE A 193 9.01 6.19 4.45
C ILE A 193 9.43 7.14 3.34
N ASP A 194 10.72 7.19 3.04
CA ASP A 194 11.25 7.99 1.93
C ASP A 194 10.96 7.31 0.59
N THR A 195 9.93 7.80 -0.09
CA THR A 195 9.47 7.26 -1.37
C THR A 195 9.10 8.38 -2.35
N ALA A 196 8.90 8.04 -3.61
CA ALA A 196 8.51 8.99 -4.65
C ALA A 196 7.15 9.68 -4.38
N ILE A 197 6.29 9.13 -3.52
CA ILE A 197 5.00 9.74 -3.15
C ILE A 197 5.17 11.17 -2.62
N THR A 198 6.21 11.42 -1.82
CA THR A 198 6.49 12.74 -1.22
C THR A 198 7.20 13.70 -2.17
N ARG A 199 7.75 13.18 -3.27
CA ARG A 199 8.48 13.97 -4.28
C ARG A 199 7.63 14.36 -5.48
N ASN A 200 6.43 13.79 -5.62
CA ASN A 200 5.54 14.07 -6.75
C ASN A 200 4.78 15.39 -6.52
N THR A 201 5.22 16.45 -7.16
CA THR A 201 4.62 17.79 -7.06
C THR A 201 3.26 17.91 -7.75
N ARG A 202 2.88 16.98 -8.64
CA ARG A 202 1.58 16.98 -9.33
C ARG A 202 0.39 16.79 -8.37
N ASN A 203 0.65 16.28 -7.18
CA ASN A 203 -0.36 15.98 -6.17
C ASN A 203 -0.27 16.95 -4.98
N VAL A 204 0.16 18.19 -5.24
CA VAL A 204 0.27 19.26 -4.24
C VAL A 204 -0.67 20.38 -4.65
N ALA A 205 -1.49 20.86 -3.69
CA ALA A 205 -2.37 21.99 -3.92
C ALA A 205 -1.58 23.30 -4.16
N PRO A 206 -2.10 24.22 -4.98
CA PRO A 206 -1.43 25.51 -5.24
C PRO A 206 -1.15 26.35 -3.99
N GLY A 207 -1.97 26.20 -2.94
CA GLY A 207 -1.79 26.90 -1.66
C GLY A 207 -0.62 26.43 -0.81
N ILE A 208 0.05 25.32 -1.18
CA ILE A 208 1.27 24.84 -0.48
C ILE A 208 2.47 25.55 -1.09
N SER A 209 3.18 26.33 -0.29
CA SER A 209 4.39 27.04 -0.74
C SER A 209 5.54 26.09 -1.06
N GLY A 210 6.45 26.52 -1.95
CA GLY A 210 7.66 25.75 -2.25
C GLY A 210 8.52 25.49 -1.00
N GLU A 211 8.53 26.43 -0.05
CA GLU A 211 9.28 26.27 1.21
C GLU A 211 8.66 25.19 2.12
N GLN A 212 7.33 25.18 2.27
CA GLN A 212 6.61 24.14 3.02
C GLN A 212 6.85 22.76 2.42
N LEU A 213 6.79 22.65 1.09
CA LEU A 213 7.08 21.40 0.39
C LEU A 213 8.53 20.95 0.59
N ALA A 214 9.48 21.87 0.48
CA ALA A 214 10.91 21.57 0.70
C ALA A 214 11.19 21.09 2.14
N ARG A 215 10.59 21.75 3.15
CA ARG A 215 10.68 21.33 4.57
C ARG A 215 10.12 19.92 4.77
N LEU A 216 8.96 19.63 4.18
CA LEU A 216 8.35 18.30 4.25
C LEU A 216 9.24 17.24 3.60
N GLN A 217 9.78 17.51 2.40
CA GLN A 217 10.69 16.61 1.70
C GLN A 217 11.98 16.37 2.49
N ALA A 218 12.57 17.43 3.04
CA ALA A 218 13.74 17.32 3.91
C ALA A 218 13.46 16.47 5.17
N PHE A 219 12.28 16.63 5.77
CA PHE A 219 11.87 15.80 6.90
C PHE A 219 11.77 14.32 6.53
N TYR A 220 11.14 13.99 5.37
CA TYR A 220 11.05 12.62 4.90
C TYR A 220 12.42 12.03 4.55
N ALA A 221 13.31 12.82 3.95
CA ALA A 221 14.69 12.39 3.66
C ALA A 221 15.50 12.13 4.94
N ALA A 222 15.33 12.98 5.98
CA ALA A 222 16.10 12.89 7.21
C ALA A 222 15.56 11.84 8.20
N LYS A 223 14.24 11.64 8.26
CA LYS A 223 13.56 10.79 9.25
C LYS A 223 12.87 9.58 8.66
N GLY A 224 12.70 9.55 7.34
CA GLY A 224 12.07 8.44 6.64
C GLY A 224 12.96 7.21 6.62
N ALA A 225 12.35 6.07 6.78
CA ALA A 225 13.03 4.81 6.57
C ALA A 225 12.98 4.39 5.10
N ARG A 226 13.84 3.48 4.70
CA ARG A 226 13.88 2.94 3.34
C ARG A 226 12.68 2.02 3.09
N ALA A 227 12.26 1.92 1.82
CA ALA A 227 11.12 1.10 1.41
C ALA A 227 11.32 -0.40 1.72
N GLU A 228 12.56 -0.87 1.74
CA GLU A 228 12.92 -2.26 2.02
C GLU A 228 12.44 -2.73 3.39
N ILE A 229 12.43 -1.87 4.41
CA ILE A 229 11.93 -2.29 5.74
C ILE A 229 10.42 -2.61 5.70
N VAL A 230 9.66 -1.92 4.85
CA VAL A 230 8.24 -2.21 4.65
C VAL A 230 8.08 -3.50 3.87
N ALA A 231 8.88 -3.72 2.84
CA ALA A 231 8.89 -4.95 2.06
C ALA A 231 9.19 -6.18 2.93
N ASP A 232 10.22 -6.10 3.77
CA ASP A 232 10.58 -7.18 4.70
C ASP A 232 9.47 -7.44 5.73
N ALA A 233 8.80 -6.37 6.20
CA ALA A 233 7.66 -6.48 7.10
C ALA A 233 6.45 -7.14 6.42
N ILE A 234 6.20 -6.85 5.13
CA ILE A 234 5.16 -7.49 4.32
C ILE A 234 5.46 -8.99 4.18
N VAL A 235 6.67 -9.37 3.75
CA VAL A 235 7.09 -10.76 3.64
C VAL A 235 6.97 -11.48 4.99
N GLY A 236 7.44 -10.85 6.07
CA GLY A 236 7.33 -11.38 7.42
C GLY A 236 5.88 -11.56 7.89
N ALA A 237 4.98 -10.65 7.53
CA ALA A 237 3.55 -10.74 7.84
C ALA A 237 2.86 -11.89 7.09
N VAL A 238 3.17 -12.06 5.81
CA VAL A 238 2.67 -13.21 5.02
C VAL A 238 3.13 -14.53 5.64
N LYS A 239 4.41 -14.63 6.02
CA LYS A 239 4.95 -15.83 6.65
C LYS A 239 4.36 -16.12 8.02
N SER A 240 4.08 -15.09 8.82
CA SER A 240 3.61 -15.24 10.21
C SER A 240 2.09 -15.18 10.39
N GLY A 241 1.36 -14.76 9.37
CA GLY A 241 -0.09 -14.59 9.44
C GLY A 241 -0.55 -13.34 10.21
N ARG A 242 0.31 -12.34 10.44
CA ARG A 242 -0.06 -11.10 11.15
C ARG A 242 -1.11 -10.31 10.38
N GLU A 243 -2.11 -9.80 11.09
CA GLU A 243 -3.23 -9.06 10.50
C GLU A 243 -2.97 -7.55 10.44
N LEU A 244 -2.29 -6.99 11.43
CA LEU A 244 -1.90 -5.58 11.47
C LEU A 244 -0.39 -5.47 11.68
N VAL A 245 0.26 -4.68 10.83
CA VAL A 245 1.70 -4.42 10.91
C VAL A 245 1.97 -2.92 10.88
N LEU A 246 2.52 -2.43 11.97
CA LEU A 246 3.01 -1.06 12.11
C LEU A 246 4.52 -1.07 11.85
N VAL A 247 4.98 -0.40 10.81
CA VAL A 247 6.37 -0.45 10.37
C VAL A 247 6.94 0.94 10.07
N GLY A 248 8.21 1.12 10.42
CA GLY A 248 8.91 2.39 10.22
C GLY A 248 8.74 3.41 11.35
N PRO A 249 9.41 4.56 11.22
CA PRO A 249 9.41 5.61 12.22
C PRO A 249 8.00 6.10 12.55
N PHE A 250 7.76 6.39 13.82
CA PHE A 250 6.52 6.94 14.39
C PHE A 250 5.29 6.03 14.31
N ALA A 251 5.29 4.92 13.56
CA ALA A 251 4.10 4.08 13.38
C ALA A 251 3.58 3.54 14.71
N LYS A 252 4.41 2.85 15.49
CA LYS A 252 4.00 2.29 16.78
C LYS A 252 3.67 3.33 17.85
N PRO A 253 4.52 4.35 18.11
CA PRO A 253 4.23 5.37 19.12
C PRO A 253 2.90 6.10 18.87
N LEU A 254 2.64 6.56 17.65
CA LEU A 254 1.42 7.30 17.33
C LEU A 254 0.17 6.40 17.35
N TYR A 255 0.30 5.14 16.95
CA TYR A 255 -0.78 4.15 17.11
C TYR A 255 -1.20 3.99 18.57
N HIS A 256 -0.25 3.77 19.48
CA HIS A 256 -0.53 3.62 20.90
C HIS A 256 -1.05 4.92 21.51
N LEU A 257 -0.46 6.07 21.13
CA LEU A 257 -0.93 7.37 21.59
C LEU A 257 -2.40 7.61 21.22
N ARG A 258 -2.82 7.28 19.99
CA ARG A 258 -4.22 7.37 19.57
C ARG A 258 -5.15 6.53 20.44
N ARG A 259 -4.72 5.35 20.85
CA ARG A 259 -5.53 4.45 21.70
C ARG A 259 -5.66 4.97 23.13
N ILE A 260 -4.64 5.65 23.64
CA ILE A 260 -4.63 6.22 24.99
C ILE A 260 -5.40 7.54 25.01
N SER A 261 -5.09 8.47 24.08
CA SER A 261 -5.71 9.80 24.07
C SER A 261 -5.72 10.42 22.66
N ARG A 262 -6.91 10.52 22.07
CA ARG A 262 -7.11 11.26 20.82
C ARG A 262 -6.77 12.75 20.95
N THR A 263 -7.02 13.35 22.12
CA THR A 263 -6.73 14.75 22.39
C THR A 263 -5.22 15.01 22.42
N LEU A 264 -4.47 14.13 23.07
CA LEU A 264 -3.01 14.26 23.10
C LEU A 264 -2.40 14.06 21.72
N LEU A 265 -2.87 13.05 20.96
CA LEU A 265 -2.44 12.86 19.59
C LEU A 265 -2.66 14.12 18.75
N ARG A 266 -3.86 14.74 18.82
CA ARG A 266 -4.14 15.98 18.08
C ARG A 266 -3.19 17.11 18.43
N LYS A 267 -2.87 17.28 19.72
CA LYS A 267 -1.86 18.28 20.14
C LYS A 267 -0.49 18.02 19.53
N VAL A 268 -0.04 16.77 19.54
CA VAL A 268 1.24 16.36 18.94
C VAL A 268 1.24 16.66 17.44
N MET A 269 0.18 16.26 16.71
CA MET A 269 0.09 16.49 15.26
C MET A 269 0.06 18.00 14.90
N LEU A 270 -0.60 18.84 15.71
CA LEU A 270 -0.61 20.29 15.51
C LEU A 270 0.78 20.92 15.74
N ILE A 271 1.48 20.51 16.81
CA ILE A 271 2.84 20.99 17.07
C ILE A 271 3.77 20.63 15.91
N ASP A 272 3.65 19.42 15.40
CA ASP A 272 4.51 18.93 14.31
C ASP A 272 4.19 19.66 12.99
N ALA A 273 2.92 19.90 12.69
CA ALA A 273 2.49 20.68 11.53
C ALA A 273 3.05 22.11 11.54
N ARG A 274 2.94 22.81 12.70
CA ARG A 274 3.50 24.17 12.85
C ARG A 274 5.02 24.22 12.67
N ARG A 275 5.75 23.20 13.15
CA ARG A 275 7.21 23.09 12.91
C ARG A 275 7.56 22.96 11.43
N MET A 276 6.64 22.40 10.63
CA MET A 276 6.79 22.30 9.18
C MET A 276 6.28 23.54 8.42
N GLY A 277 5.75 24.56 9.14
CA GLY A 277 5.22 25.80 8.57
C GLY A 277 3.81 25.65 8.01
N PHE A 278 3.03 24.70 8.52
CA PHE A 278 1.59 24.58 8.26
C PHE A 278 0.82 25.19 9.43
N ASP A 279 0.56 26.49 9.36
CA ASP A 279 -0.20 27.26 10.34
C ASP A 279 -1.69 27.25 10.04
#